data_b38ee74f59d8b06b558c2b3c86cadc9a
#
_entry.id   b38ee74f59d8b06b558c2b3c86cadc9a
#
_cell.length_a   1.000
_cell.length_b   1.000
_cell.length_c   1.000
_cell.angle_alpha   90.00
_cell.angle_beta   90.00
_cell.angle_gamma   90.00
#
_symmetry.space_group_name_H-M   'P 1'
#
loop_
_entity.id
_entity.type
_entity.pdbx_description
1 polymer ?
#
loop_
_entity_poly.entity_id
_entity_poly.type
_entity_poly.pdbx_seq_one_letter_code
_entity_poly.pdbx_strand_id
1 'polypeptide(L)'
;MDPIWTQNDVPSASHFFIAIYFAFAFVAARFILDRFIFRRLAIWLLSGGSNHLKLNEETRAKIAKCSESMWKLTYYGTAEFCILTNIYPEPWFSDIEAYFTGWPDQELKLPLKLFYMCQCGFYGYSIAALLTWETRRKDFSVMMSHHIVTVILISLSYITRFFRIGAVVLVLHDASDVFLEAAKVFKYSGKEVGASVCFGLFAVSWLVLRLIIFPFWIIRSSSFYSCAVLILSDTYLATLLPLQHNVIDPACFSHLLVDSHILNDHKTAEK
;
A
#
# COMPACT_ATOMS: atom_id res chain seq x y z
N MET A 1 25.26 -10.48 -14.37
CA MET A 1 24.36 -9.52 -13.68
C MET A 1 23.17 -9.32 -14.61
N ASP A 2 22.05 -9.94 -14.28
CA ASP A 2 20.84 -9.75 -15.06
C ASP A 2 20.39 -8.28 -14.96
N PRO A 3 20.00 -7.66 -16.07
CA PRO A 3 19.63 -6.26 -16.02
C PRO A 3 18.42 -6.08 -15.09
N ILE A 4 18.56 -5.19 -14.12
CA ILE A 4 17.53 -4.84 -13.11
C ILE A 4 16.16 -4.48 -13.74
N TRP A 5 16.13 -4.25 -15.06
CA TRP A 5 14.99 -3.83 -15.87
C TRP A 5 14.38 -4.94 -16.73
N THR A 6 14.62 -6.23 -16.42
CA THR A 6 13.97 -7.35 -17.15
C THR A 6 12.47 -7.32 -16.96
N GLN A 7 11.74 -7.62 -18.03
CA GLN A 7 10.25 -7.56 -18.04
C GLN A 7 9.61 -8.63 -17.15
N ASN A 8 10.25 -9.80 -17.05
CA ASN A 8 9.81 -10.90 -16.18
C ASN A 8 10.99 -11.28 -15.31
N ASP A 9 10.83 -11.12 -14.01
CA ASP A 9 11.91 -11.29 -13.04
C ASP A 9 11.43 -12.06 -11.81
N VAL A 10 12.40 -12.55 -11.03
CA VAL A 10 12.16 -13.21 -9.75
C VAL A 10 12.45 -12.19 -8.64
N PRO A 11 11.61 -12.06 -7.61
CA PRO A 11 11.89 -11.19 -6.47
C PRO A 11 13.27 -11.43 -5.88
N SER A 12 14.07 -10.38 -5.81
CA SER A 12 15.45 -10.41 -5.31
C SER A 12 15.70 -9.24 -4.35
N ALA A 13 16.54 -9.46 -3.35
CA ALA A 13 16.96 -8.41 -2.42
C ALA A 13 17.71 -7.27 -3.13
N SER A 14 18.37 -7.55 -4.28
CA SER A 14 19.03 -6.52 -5.07
C SER A 14 18.07 -5.45 -5.63
N HIS A 15 16.78 -5.78 -5.79
CA HIS A 15 15.80 -4.80 -6.26
C HIS A 15 15.57 -3.66 -5.27
N PHE A 16 15.84 -3.84 -3.98
CA PHE A 16 15.74 -2.77 -2.98
C PHE A 16 16.73 -1.61 -3.21
N PHE A 17 17.77 -1.78 -4.03
CA PHE A 17 18.56 -0.65 -4.50
C PHE A 17 17.72 0.33 -5.31
N ILE A 18 16.71 -0.15 -6.05
CA ILE A 18 15.75 0.71 -6.77
C ILE A 18 14.92 1.51 -5.75
N ALA A 19 14.50 0.89 -4.65
CA ALA A 19 13.75 1.59 -3.58
C ALA A 19 14.59 2.70 -2.93
N ILE A 20 15.89 2.48 -2.71
CA ILE A 20 16.81 3.51 -2.21
C ILE A 20 16.91 4.66 -3.22
N TYR A 21 17.02 4.35 -4.51
CA TYR A 21 17.01 5.37 -5.56
C TYR A 21 15.72 6.19 -5.55
N PHE A 22 14.56 5.54 -5.45
CA PHE A 22 13.27 6.23 -5.31
C PHE A 22 13.22 7.11 -4.06
N ALA A 23 13.74 6.65 -2.91
CA ALA A 23 13.75 7.45 -1.69
C ALA A 23 14.52 8.77 -1.89
N PHE A 24 15.70 8.74 -2.51
CA PHE A 24 16.46 9.96 -2.85
C PHE A 24 15.73 10.81 -3.90
N ALA A 25 15.13 10.20 -4.91
CA ALA A 25 14.33 10.90 -5.91
C ALA A 25 13.13 11.63 -5.27
N PHE A 26 12.45 11.02 -4.28
CA PHE A 26 11.37 11.67 -3.54
C PHE A 26 11.85 12.84 -2.69
N VAL A 27 13.04 12.74 -2.06
CA VAL A 27 13.66 13.90 -1.38
C VAL A 27 13.83 15.06 -2.37
N ALA A 28 14.47 14.81 -3.51
CA ALA A 28 14.70 15.83 -4.52
C ALA A 28 13.40 16.40 -5.08
N ALA A 29 12.46 15.53 -5.46
CA ALA A 29 11.15 15.93 -5.97
C ALA A 29 10.37 16.76 -4.95
N ARG A 30 10.38 16.37 -3.67
CA ARG A 30 9.72 17.11 -2.58
C ARG A 30 10.26 18.54 -2.50
N PHE A 31 11.59 18.73 -2.46
CA PHE A 31 12.18 20.07 -2.37
C PHE A 31 11.92 20.92 -3.61
N ILE A 32 12.02 20.33 -4.81
CA ILE A 32 11.76 21.03 -6.07
C ILE A 32 10.30 21.46 -6.14
N LEU A 33 9.35 20.53 -5.95
CA LEU A 33 7.92 20.81 -6.05
C LEU A 33 7.44 21.75 -4.95
N ASP A 34 7.98 21.63 -3.72
CA ASP A 34 7.69 22.59 -2.65
C ASP A 34 8.14 24.01 -3.04
N ARG A 35 9.37 24.15 -3.52
CA ARG A 35 9.95 25.46 -3.88
C ARG A 35 9.20 26.15 -5.01
N PHE A 36 8.84 25.39 -6.05
CA PHE A 36 8.32 25.98 -7.28
C PHE A 36 6.79 25.93 -7.40
N ILE A 37 6.12 24.97 -6.77
CA ILE A 37 4.67 24.72 -6.95
C ILE A 37 3.93 24.81 -5.63
N PHE A 38 4.16 23.89 -4.68
CA PHE A 38 3.25 23.71 -3.55
C PHE A 38 3.20 24.90 -2.61
N ARG A 39 4.35 25.49 -2.29
CA ARG A 39 4.39 26.68 -1.43
C ARG A 39 3.69 27.88 -2.08
N ARG A 40 3.87 28.08 -3.38
CA ARG A 40 3.19 29.15 -4.11
C ARG A 40 1.68 28.92 -4.16
N LEU A 41 1.28 27.67 -4.46
CA LEU A 41 -0.13 27.29 -4.51
C LEU A 41 -0.79 27.39 -3.11
N ALA A 42 -0.08 26.99 -2.04
CA ALA A 42 -0.57 27.15 -0.67
C ALA A 42 -0.77 28.61 -0.31
N ILE A 43 0.16 29.50 -0.65
CA ILE A 43 0.01 30.95 -0.42
C ILE A 43 -1.19 31.48 -1.19
N TRP A 44 -1.36 31.14 -2.45
CA TRP A 44 -2.49 31.55 -3.27
C TRP A 44 -3.84 31.08 -2.71
N LEU A 45 -3.90 29.82 -2.28
CA LEU A 45 -5.11 29.24 -1.66
C LEU A 45 -5.46 29.91 -0.33
N LEU A 46 -4.48 30.20 0.52
CA LEU A 46 -4.71 30.84 1.83
C LEU A 46 -5.03 32.33 1.69
N SER A 47 -4.54 32.99 0.63
CA SER A 47 -4.83 34.40 0.38
C SER A 47 -6.25 34.63 -0.20
N GLY A 48 -6.95 33.57 -0.59
CA GLY A 48 -8.24 33.71 -1.27
C GLY A 48 -8.16 34.51 -2.59
N GLY A 49 -6.96 34.57 -3.21
CA GLY A 49 -6.68 35.37 -4.40
C GLY A 49 -6.36 36.85 -4.11
N SER A 50 -6.32 37.28 -2.84
CA SER A 50 -5.94 38.65 -2.48
C SER A 50 -4.45 38.80 -2.24
N ASN A 51 -3.84 39.92 -2.63
CA ASN A 51 -2.41 40.17 -2.52
C ASN A 51 -1.88 40.49 -1.11
N HIS A 52 -2.72 40.45 -0.08
CA HIS A 52 -2.39 40.90 1.28
C HIS A 52 -2.53 39.80 2.33
N LEU A 53 -1.74 38.72 2.20
CA LEU A 53 -1.63 37.72 3.28
C LEU A 53 -0.61 38.22 4.31
N LYS A 54 -1.04 38.49 5.55
CA LYS A 54 -0.12 38.78 6.66
C LYS A 54 0.66 37.51 7.02
N LEU A 55 1.96 37.49 6.73
CA LEU A 55 2.87 36.38 7.03
C LEU A 55 3.28 36.41 8.52
N ASN A 56 2.35 36.08 9.42
CA ASN A 56 2.68 35.78 10.81
C ASN A 56 3.12 34.30 10.96
N GLU A 57 3.62 33.91 12.13
CA GLU A 57 4.10 32.55 12.39
C GLU A 57 2.99 31.50 12.20
N GLU A 58 1.75 31.81 12.59
CA GLU A 58 0.61 30.93 12.38
C GLU A 58 0.33 30.67 10.89
N THR A 59 0.36 31.72 10.07
CA THR A 59 0.15 31.62 8.62
C THR A 59 1.27 30.83 7.97
N ARG A 60 2.52 31.02 8.39
CA ARG A 60 3.66 30.22 7.90
C ARG A 60 3.49 28.73 8.23
N ALA A 61 3.06 28.41 9.44
CA ALA A 61 2.78 27.02 9.84
C ALA A 61 1.63 26.41 9.02
N LYS A 62 0.57 27.17 8.70
CA LYS A 62 -0.52 26.72 7.83
C LYS A 62 -0.03 26.46 6.40
N ILE A 63 0.79 27.35 5.85
CA ILE A 63 1.41 27.16 4.50
C ILE A 63 2.26 25.88 4.47
N ALA A 64 3.10 25.65 5.47
CA ALA A 64 3.93 24.45 5.54
C ALA A 64 3.07 23.19 5.57
N LYS A 65 2.07 23.11 6.45
CA LYS A 65 1.14 21.97 6.56
C LYS A 65 0.32 21.75 5.28
N CYS A 66 -0.11 22.82 4.63
CA CYS A 66 -0.84 22.75 3.36
C CYS A 66 0.07 22.17 2.25
N SER A 67 1.30 22.66 2.16
CA SER A 67 2.29 22.15 1.20
C SER A 67 2.66 20.67 1.46
N GLU A 68 2.80 20.26 2.72
CA GLU A 68 2.99 18.84 3.09
C GLU A 68 1.83 17.97 2.61
N SER A 69 0.59 18.42 2.83
CA SER A 69 -0.59 17.67 2.40
C SER A 69 -0.73 17.62 0.87
N MET A 70 -0.38 18.69 0.15
CA MET A 70 -0.36 18.70 -1.33
C MET A 70 0.65 17.69 -1.88
N TRP A 71 1.83 17.59 -1.27
CA TRP A 71 2.81 16.60 -1.66
C TRP A 71 2.29 15.17 -1.50
N LYS A 72 1.73 14.85 -0.31
CA LYS A 72 1.18 13.52 -0.03
C LYS A 72 -0.02 13.21 -0.94
N LEU A 73 -0.90 14.17 -1.18
CA LEU A 73 -2.01 14.05 -2.12
C LEU A 73 -1.52 13.75 -3.54
N THR A 74 -0.48 14.44 -4.00
CA THR A 74 0.11 14.21 -5.32
C THR A 74 0.69 12.81 -5.42
N TYR A 75 1.40 12.36 -4.39
CA TYR A 75 1.97 11.02 -4.35
C TYR A 75 0.89 9.94 -4.39
N TYR A 76 -0.04 9.95 -3.42
CA TYR A 76 -1.09 8.93 -3.34
C TYR A 76 -1.99 8.93 -4.59
N GLY A 77 -2.39 10.10 -5.07
CA GLY A 77 -3.18 10.19 -6.30
C GLY A 77 -2.45 9.65 -7.53
N THR A 78 -1.14 9.91 -7.65
CA THR A 78 -0.35 9.37 -8.77
C THR A 78 -0.13 7.86 -8.63
N ALA A 79 0.15 7.37 -7.43
CA ALA A 79 0.34 5.95 -7.15
C ALA A 79 -0.94 5.16 -7.47
N GLU A 80 -2.10 5.62 -7.00
CA GLU A 80 -3.40 5.03 -7.29
C GLU A 80 -3.72 5.04 -8.79
N PHE A 81 -3.49 6.16 -9.47
CA PHE A 81 -3.69 6.24 -10.91
C PHE A 81 -2.80 5.23 -11.67
N CYS A 82 -1.52 5.14 -11.30
CA CYS A 82 -0.60 4.19 -11.92
C CYS A 82 -1.03 2.73 -11.70
N ILE A 83 -1.52 2.41 -10.50
CA ILE A 83 -1.95 1.04 -10.20
C ILE A 83 -3.23 0.68 -10.94
N LEU A 84 -4.22 1.58 -10.94
CA LEU A 84 -5.48 1.36 -11.66
C LEU A 84 -5.29 1.22 -13.17
N THR A 85 -4.30 1.88 -13.73
CA THR A 85 -4.03 1.78 -15.17
C THR A 85 -3.19 0.57 -15.57
N ASN A 86 -2.27 0.11 -14.71
CA ASN A 86 -1.30 -0.93 -15.07
C ASN A 86 -1.55 -2.28 -14.40
N ILE A 87 -2.20 -2.30 -13.24
CA ILE A 87 -2.36 -3.52 -12.43
C ILE A 87 -3.82 -3.96 -12.36
N TYR A 88 -4.77 -3.06 -12.27
CA TYR A 88 -6.20 -3.38 -12.28
C TYR A 88 -6.65 -4.23 -13.51
N PRO A 89 -6.11 -4.02 -14.74
CA PRO A 89 -6.46 -4.85 -15.89
C PRO A 89 -5.92 -6.27 -15.83
N GLU A 90 -5.05 -6.60 -14.87
CA GLU A 90 -4.50 -7.94 -14.72
C GLU A 90 -5.59 -8.93 -14.24
N PRO A 91 -5.71 -10.12 -14.85
CA PRO A 91 -6.79 -11.08 -14.54
C PRO A 91 -6.83 -11.49 -13.05
N TRP A 92 -5.66 -11.49 -12.39
CA TRP A 92 -5.56 -11.87 -10.99
C TRP A 92 -6.06 -10.80 -10.02
N PHE A 93 -6.21 -9.53 -10.44
CA PHE A 93 -6.53 -8.44 -9.51
C PHE A 93 -7.92 -8.56 -8.88
N SER A 94 -8.89 -9.08 -9.63
CA SER A 94 -10.29 -9.23 -9.19
C SER A 94 -10.61 -10.62 -8.63
N ASP A 95 -9.65 -11.56 -8.70
CA ASP A 95 -9.86 -12.96 -8.31
C ASP A 95 -8.93 -13.34 -7.17
N ILE A 96 -9.55 -13.66 -6.01
CA ILE A 96 -8.83 -14.04 -4.79
C ILE A 96 -8.00 -15.32 -4.99
N GLU A 97 -8.52 -16.31 -5.72
CA GLU A 97 -7.82 -17.57 -5.97
C GLU A 97 -6.59 -17.32 -6.82
N ALA A 98 -6.67 -16.37 -7.75
CA ALA A 98 -5.58 -16.00 -8.64
C ALA A 98 -4.42 -15.27 -7.92
N TYR A 99 -4.64 -14.72 -6.70
CA TYR A 99 -3.54 -14.15 -5.91
C TYR A 99 -2.48 -15.18 -5.55
N PHE A 100 -2.90 -16.43 -5.33
CA PHE A 100 -2.06 -17.54 -4.87
C PHE A 100 -1.73 -18.54 -5.98
N THR A 101 -2.46 -18.51 -7.09
CA THR A 101 -2.24 -19.43 -8.22
C THR A 101 -0.83 -19.27 -8.78
N GLY A 102 -0.10 -20.41 -8.88
CA GLY A 102 1.28 -20.43 -9.35
C GLY A 102 2.33 -20.00 -8.31
N TRP A 103 1.94 -19.72 -7.07
CA TRP A 103 2.92 -19.47 -6.01
C TRP A 103 3.78 -20.74 -5.75
N PRO A 104 5.11 -20.64 -5.54
CA PRO A 104 5.91 -19.42 -5.44
C PRO A 104 6.46 -18.89 -6.79
N ASP A 105 6.18 -19.56 -7.91
CA ASP A 105 6.80 -19.26 -9.22
C ASP A 105 5.94 -18.31 -10.08
N GLN A 106 5.32 -17.33 -9.45
CA GLN A 106 4.56 -16.30 -10.11
C GLN A 106 5.46 -15.32 -10.87
N GLU A 107 5.05 -14.92 -12.08
CA GLU A 107 5.74 -13.89 -12.84
C GLU A 107 5.60 -12.52 -12.16
N LEU A 108 6.73 -11.88 -11.93
CA LEU A 108 6.81 -10.50 -11.45
C LEU A 108 6.99 -9.56 -12.64
N LYS A 109 5.88 -8.99 -13.12
CA LYS A 109 5.90 -8.00 -14.18
C LYS A 109 6.54 -6.69 -13.75
N LEU A 110 7.21 -6.02 -14.67
CA LEU A 110 7.93 -4.76 -14.40
C LEU A 110 7.07 -3.68 -13.73
N PRO A 111 5.80 -3.41 -14.12
CA PRO A 111 4.98 -2.41 -13.44
C PRO A 111 4.75 -2.73 -11.95
N LEU A 112 4.52 -3.99 -11.62
CA LEU A 112 4.33 -4.43 -10.24
C LEU A 112 5.62 -4.34 -9.43
N LYS A 113 6.76 -4.72 -10.02
CA LYS A 113 8.09 -4.52 -9.40
C LYS A 113 8.37 -3.06 -9.10
N LEU A 114 8.16 -2.17 -10.07
CA LEU A 114 8.38 -0.73 -9.89
C LEU A 114 7.44 -0.14 -8.85
N PHE A 115 6.18 -0.57 -8.82
CA PHE A 115 5.23 -0.16 -7.79
C PHE A 115 5.72 -0.51 -6.39
N TYR A 116 6.16 -1.76 -6.16
CA TYR A 116 6.69 -2.18 -4.87
C TYR A 116 7.92 -1.38 -4.43
N MET A 117 8.85 -1.16 -5.35
CA MET A 117 10.07 -0.39 -5.06
C MET A 117 9.77 1.08 -4.84
N CYS A 118 8.81 1.64 -5.57
CA CYS A 118 8.33 3.00 -5.39
C CYS A 118 7.68 3.17 -4.01
N GLN A 119 6.79 2.27 -3.62
CA GLN A 119 6.15 2.28 -2.30
C GLN A 119 7.17 2.14 -1.16
N CYS A 120 8.08 1.17 -1.25
CA CYS A 120 9.13 0.99 -0.27
C CYS A 120 10.01 2.25 -0.15
N GLY A 121 10.38 2.85 -1.29
CA GLY A 121 11.15 4.09 -1.34
C GLY A 121 10.40 5.28 -0.73
N PHE A 122 9.10 5.41 -0.98
CA PHE A 122 8.28 6.49 -0.42
C PHE A 122 8.12 6.37 1.10
N TYR A 123 7.86 5.18 1.63
CA TYR A 123 7.77 4.99 3.08
C TYR A 123 9.14 5.16 3.74
N GLY A 124 10.24 4.73 3.11
CA GLY A 124 11.60 5.02 3.56
C GLY A 124 11.91 6.53 3.58
N TYR A 125 11.55 7.24 2.52
CA TYR A 125 11.59 8.70 2.45
C TYR A 125 10.77 9.33 3.59
N SER A 126 9.55 8.85 3.83
CA SER A 126 8.63 9.40 4.84
C SER A 126 9.17 9.25 6.26
N ILE A 127 9.86 8.15 6.57
CA ILE A 127 10.58 7.97 7.85
C ILE A 127 11.66 9.05 8.01
N ALA A 128 12.48 9.25 6.99
CA ALA A 128 13.53 10.27 7.00
C ALA A 128 12.94 11.69 7.12
N ALA A 129 11.85 11.97 6.41
CA ALA A 129 11.15 13.25 6.45
C ALA A 129 10.58 13.56 7.84
N LEU A 130 9.92 12.59 8.47
CA LEU A 130 9.38 12.72 9.83
C LEU A 130 10.47 13.00 10.88
N LEU A 131 11.66 12.43 10.69
CA LEU A 131 12.79 12.63 11.62
C LEU A 131 13.46 13.99 11.45
N THR A 132 13.43 14.58 10.26
CA THR A 132 14.30 15.71 9.91
C THR A 132 13.57 17.03 9.70
N TRP A 133 12.54 17.11 8.83
CA TRP A 133 11.97 18.40 8.41
C TRP A 133 10.44 18.49 8.43
N GLU A 134 9.70 17.38 8.55
CA GLU A 134 8.24 17.47 8.64
C GLU A 134 7.78 18.07 9.98
N THR A 135 6.63 18.75 9.93
CA THR A 135 6.03 19.36 11.12
C THR A 135 5.68 18.30 12.15
N ARG A 136 6.31 18.33 13.30
CA ARG A 136 6.07 17.37 14.38
C ARG A 136 4.66 17.52 14.92
N ARG A 137 3.88 16.45 14.81
CA ARG A 137 2.47 16.38 15.26
C ARG A 137 2.37 15.54 16.54
N LYS A 138 1.21 15.58 17.20
CA LYS A 138 0.96 14.81 18.44
C LYS A 138 0.99 13.30 18.20
N ASP A 139 0.66 12.86 17.00
CA ASP A 139 0.61 11.47 16.53
C ASP A 139 1.93 10.95 15.93
N PHE A 140 3.05 11.67 16.16
CA PHE A 140 4.36 11.35 15.60
C PHE A 140 4.77 9.89 15.81
N SER A 141 4.64 9.37 17.05
CA SER A 141 5.05 7.99 17.36
C SER A 141 4.20 6.95 16.61
N VAL A 142 2.91 7.22 16.47
CA VAL A 142 1.98 6.34 15.73
C VAL A 142 2.35 6.32 14.25
N MET A 143 2.57 7.50 13.66
CA MET A 143 2.97 7.62 12.25
C MET A 143 4.32 6.98 11.99
N MET A 144 5.30 7.16 12.88
CA MET A 144 6.61 6.54 12.75
C MET A 144 6.52 5.02 12.80
N SER A 145 5.81 4.46 13.80
CA SER A 145 5.60 3.01 13.90
C SER A 145 4.88 2.47 12.68
N HIS A 146 3.85 3.16 12.19
CA HIS A 146 3.14 2.79 10.98
C HIS A 146 4.07 2.69 9.78
N HIS A 147 4.90 3.70 9.50
CA HIS A 147 5.81 3.67 8.35
C HIS A 147 6.87 2.57 8.47
N ILE A 148 7.43 2.33 9.66
CA ILE A 148 8.40 1.24 9.87
C ILE A 148 7.74 -0.11 9.60
N VAL A 149 6.57 -0.36 10.18
CA VAL A 149 5.83 -1.62 9.97
C VAL A 149 5.47 -1.79 8.49
N THR A 150 5.06 -0.72 7.82
CA THR A 150 4.71 -0.75 6.38
C THR A 150 5.93 -1.14 5.53
N VAL A 151 7.12 -0.57 5.76
CA VAL A 151 8.34 -0.96 5.05
C VAL A 151 8.67 -2.43 5.27
N ILE A 152 8.55 -2.92 6.50
CA ILE A 152 8.79 -4.33 6.82
C ILE A 152 7.81 -5.23 6.07
N LEU A 153 6.50 -4.91 6.10
CA LEU A 153 5.47 -5.70 5.43
C LEU A 153 5.63 -5.70 3.91
N ILE A 154 5.94 -4.56 3.29
CA ILE A 154 6.23 -4.45 1.86
C ILE A 154 7.42 -5.35 1.51
N SER A 155 8.49 -5.27 2.29
CA SER A 155 9.72 -6.04 2.05
C SER A 155 9.48 -7.54 2.21
N LEU A 156 8.78 -7.96 3.27
CA LEU A 156 8.44 -9.36 3.49
C LEU A 156 7.54 -9.89 2.38
N SER A 157 6.46 -9.18 2.04
CA SER A 157 5.54 -9.58 0.97
C SER A 157 6.27 -9.75 -0.37
N TYR A 158 7.23 -8.87 -0.66
CA TYR A 158 8.03 -8.94 -1.87
C TYR A 158 8.96 -10.16 -1.89
N ILE A 159 9.74 -10.37 -0.83
CA ILE A 159 10.74 -11.46 -0.75
C ILE A 159 10.05 -12.83 -0.68
N THR A 160 8.93 -12.93 0.06
CA THR A 160 8.16 -14.19 0.16
C THR A 160 7.26 -14.44 -1.04
N ARG A 161 7.33 -13.58 -2.08
CA ARG A 161 6.60 -13.71 -3.34
C ARG A 161 5.07 -13.59 -3.23
N PHE A 162 4.57 -13.01 -2.13
CA PHE A 162 3.15 -12.65 -1.97
C PHE A 162 2.84 -11.25 -2.54
N PHE A 163 3.48 -10.91 -3.65
CA PHE A 163 3.40 -9.54 -4.20
C PHE A 163 2.04 -9.20 -4.83
N ARG A 164 1.27 -10.17 -5.33
CA ARG A 164 -0.07 -9.89 -5.86
C ARG A 164 -1.01 -9.41 -4.77
N ILE A 165 -1.15 -10.20 -3.69
CA ILE A 165 -2.00 -9.83 -2.56
C ILE A 165 -1.47 -8.59 -1.83
N GLY A 166 -0.15 -8.47 -1.67
CA GLY A 166 0.44 -7.28 -1.06
C GLY A 166 0.20 -6.00 -1.86
N ALA A 167 0.17 -6.06 -3.21
CA ALA A 167 -0.21 -4.92 -4.03
C ALA A 167 -1.65 -4.49 -3.76
N VAL A 168 -2.59 -5.43 -3.68
CA VAL A 168 -3.99 -5.12 -3.35
C VAL A 168 -4.10 -4.48 -1.97
N VAL A 169 -3.37 -5.00 -0.97
CA VAL A 169 -3.33 -4.40 0.37
C VAL A 169 -2.84 -2.95 0.34
N LEU A 170 -1.78 -2.66 -0.41
CA LEU A 170 -1.24 -1.30 -0.55
C LEU A 170 -2.28 -0.36 -1.18
N VAL A 171 -2.92 -0.76 -2.27
CA VAL A 171 -3.99 0.00 -2.93
C VAL A 171 -5.13 0.31 -1.96
N LEU A 172 -5.64 -0.69 -1.25
CA LEU A 172 -6.74 -0.50 -0.30
C LEU A 172 -6.39 0.49 0.82
N HIS A 173 -5.12 0.58 1.20
CA HIS A 173 -4.67 1.50 2.24
C HIS A 173 -4.43 2.91 1.68
N ASP A 174 -3.80 3.04 0.53
CA ASP A 174 -3.45 4.33 -0.05
C ASP A 174 -4.67 5.08 -0.61
N ALA A 175 -5.68 4.35 -1.14
CA ALA A 175 -6.89 4.95 -1.71
C ALA A 175 -7.64 5.87 -0.73
N SER A 176 -7.74 5.49 0.54
CA SER A 176 -8.38 6.35 1.55
C SER A 176 -7.55 7.60 1.87
N ASP A 177 -6.22 7.50 1.79
CA ASP A 177 -5.32 8.58 2.16
C ASP A 177 -5.34 9.73 1.12
N VAL A 178 -5.75 9.46 -0.12
CA VAL A 178 -6.04 10.50 -1.13
C VAL A 178 -7.11 11.47 -0.61
N PHE A 179 -8.22 10.93 -0.09
CA PHE A 179 -9.31 11.77 0.43
C PHE A 179 -8.92 12.49 1.72
N LEU A 180 -8.12 11.86 2.58
CA LEU A 180 -7.61 12.47 3.80
C LEU A 180 -6.73 13.68 3.51
N GLU A 181 -5.78 13.55 2.59
CA GLU A 181 -4.88 14.65 2.25
C GLU A 181 -5.61 15.76 1.50
N ALA A 182 -6.59 15.42 0.64
CA ALA A 182 -7.47 16.41 0.02
C ALA A 182 -8.28 17.19 1.08
N ALA A 183 -8.86 16.52 2.07
CA ALA A 183 -9.58 17.18 3.17
C ALA A 183 -8.70 18.16 3.94
N LYS A 184 -7.43 17.80 4.21
CA LYS A 184 -6.44 18.67 4.87
C LYS A 184 -6.14 19.91 4.02
N VAL A 185 -5.93 19.74 2.71
CA VAL A 185 -5.69 20.88 1.80
C VAL A 185 -6.87 21.84 1.80
N PHE A 186 -8.12 21.36 1.71
CA PHE A 186 -9.31 22.19 1.79
C PHE A 186 -9.45 22.89 3.15
N LYS A 187 -9.17 22.16 4.25
CA LYS A 187 -9.21 22.72 5.61
C LYS A 187 -8.19 23.87 5.79
N TYR A 188 -6.95 23.68 5.35
CA TYR A 188 -5.95 24.75 5.45
C TYR A 188 -6.27 25.94 4.53
N SER A 189 -6.97 25.72 3.44
CA SER A 189 -7.42 26.76 2.51
C SER A 189 -8.70 27.49 2.97
N GLY A 190 -9.23 27.16 4.14
CA GLY A 190 -10.46 27.80 4.67
C GLY A 190 -11.76 27.39 3.96
N LYS A 191 -11.72 26.34 3.13
CA LYS A 191 -12.89 25.81 2.40
C LYS A 191 -13.57 24.69 3.19
N GLU A 192 -14.38 25.06 4.18
CA GLU A 192 -14.97 24.09 5.13
C GLU A 192 -15.87 23.05 4.47
N VAL A 193 -16.68 23.43 3.47
CA VAL A 193 -17.56 22.48 2.76
C VAL A 193 -16.73 21.42 2.04
N GLY A 194 -15.70 21.82 1.30
CA GLY A 194 -14.79 20.88 0.62
C GLY A 194 -14.08 19.96 1.60
N ALA A 195 -13.62 20.52 2.73
CA ALA A 195 -12.98 19.75 3.79
C ALA A 195 -13.92 18.69 4.39
N SER A 196 -15.18 19.05 4.66
CA SER A 196 -16.19 18.15 5.22
C SER A 196 -16.57 17.04 4.24
N VAL A 197 -16.75 17.35 2.97
CA VAL A 197 -17.06 16.36 1.92
C VAL A 197 -15.89 15.37 1.76
N CYS A 198 -14.66 15.86 1.60
CA CYS A 198 -13.50 14.97 1.46
C CYS A 198 -13.25 14.15 2.73
N PHE A 199 -13.49 14.71 3.92
CA PHE A 199 -13.38 13.96 5.16
C PHE A 199 -14.48 12.88 5.29
N GLY A 200 -15.70 13.16 4.84
CA GLY A 200 -16.77 12.16 4.76
C GLY A 200 -16.40 11.00 3.80
N LEU A 201 -15.86 11.32 2.63
CA LEU A 201 -15.37 10.32 1.67
C LEU A 201 -14.22 9.49 2.27
N PHE A 202 -13.29 10.14 2.98
CA PHE A 202 -12.23 9.45 3.72
C PHE A 202 -12.81 8.48 4.75
N ALA A 203 -13.74 8.93 5.59
CA ALA A 203 -14.33 8.10 6.65
C ALA A 203 -15.05 6.86 6.07
N VAL A 204 -15.85 7.05 5.01
CA VAL A 204 -16.56 5.95 4.34
C VAL A 204 -15.57 5.01 3.65
N SER A 205 -14.62 5.52 2.86
CA SER A 205 -13.62 4.68 2.20
C SER A 205 -12.74 3.94 3.21
N TRP A 206 -12.31 4.59 4.28
CA TRP A 206 -11.52 3.96 5.35
C TRP A 206 -12.28 2.81 6.02
N LEU A 207 -13.55 3.03 6.36
CA LEU A 207 -14.39 1.99 6.96
C LEU A 207 -14.58 0.81 6.01
N VAL A 208 -14.93 1.07 4.75
CA VAL A 208 -15.20 0.01 3.77
C VAL A 208 -13.90 -0.74 3.42
N LEU A 209 -12.83 -0.03 3.09
CA LEU A 209 -11.61 -0.66 2.59
C LEU A 209 -10.81 -1.34 3.70
N ARG A 210 -10.68 -0.70 4.88
CA ARG A 210 -9.82 -1.20 5.97
C ARG A 210 -10.55 -2.03 7.03
N LEU A 211 -11.84 -1.80 7.29
CA LEU A 211 -12.59 -2.57 8.29
C LEU A 211 -13.51 -3.64 7.70
N ILE A 212 -13.89 -3.54 6.43
CA ILE A 212 -14.75 -4.54 5.80
C ILE A 212 -13.94 -5.36 4.79
N ILE A 213 -13.43 -4.75 3.71
CA ILE A 213 -12.77 -5.48 2.63
C ILE A 213 -11.48 -6.14 3.12
N PHE A 214 -10.61 -5.42 3.80
CA PHE A 214 -9.32 -5.95 4.23
C PHE A 214 -9.45 -7.17 5.16
N PRO A 215 -10.22 -7.16 6.29
CA PRO A 215 -10.31 -8.33 7.14
C PRO A 215 -11.14 -9.46 6.54
N PHE A 216 -12.30 -9.16 5.96
CA PHE A 216 -13.23 -10.21 5.49
C PHE A 216 -12.85 -10.79 4.13
N TRP A 217 -12.16 -10.03 3.30
CA TRP A 217 -11.77 -10.48 1.97
C TRP A 217 -10.29 -10.88 1.92
N ILE A 218 -9.39 -10.01 2.36
CA ILE A 218 -7.94 -10.23 2.23
C ILE A 218 -7.39 -11.13 3.33
N ILE A 219 -7.63 -10.83 4.62
CA ILE A 219 -7.07 -11.63 5.72
C ILE A 219 -7.66 -13.04 5.71
N ARG A 220 -8.98 -13.17 5.56
CA ARG A 220 -9.64 -14.46 5.51
C ARG A 220 -9.11 -15.33 4.36
N SER A 221 -9.03 -14.78 3.14
CA SER A 221 -8.51 -15.51 1.99
C SER A 221 -7.02 -15.85 2.13
N SER A 222 -6.22 -14.89 2.60
CA SER A 222 -4.80 -15.10 2.86
C SER A 222 -4.56 -16.22 3.86
N SER A 223 -5.30 -16.25 4.98
CA SER A 223 -5.17 -17.29 5.99
C SER A 223 -5.57 -18.66 5.45
N PHE A 224 -6.65 -18.74 4.70
CA PHE A 224 -7.16 -19.99 4.15
C PHE A 224 -6.21 -20.56 3.08
N TYR A 225 -5.85 -19.76 2.08
CA TYR A 225 -5.02 -20.22 0.95
C TYR A 225 -3.56 -20.41 1.33
N SER A 226 -2.99 -19.58 2.21
CA SER A 226 -1.62 -19.78 2.68
C SER A 226 -1.49 -21.06 3.48
N CYS A 227 -2.47 -21.40 4.32
CA CYS A 227 -2.50 -22.67 5.06
C CYS A 227 -2.64 -23.86 4.09
N ALA A 228 -3.54 -23.78 3.11
CA ALA A 228 -3.72 -24.83 2.11
C ALA A 228 -2.47 -25.05 1.24
N VAL A 229 -1.80 -23.99 0.82
CA VAL A 229 -0.55 -24.06 0.03
C VAL A 229 0.59 -24.65 0.86
N LEU A 230 0.74 -24.26 2.13
CA LEU A 230 1.75 -24.83 3.03
C LEU A 230 1.51 -26.32 3.26
N ILE A 231 0.28 -26.74 3.51
CA ILE A 231 -0.08 -28.15 3.69
C ILE A 231 0.22 -28.96 2.42
N LEU A 232 -0.12 -28.41 1.25
CA LEU A 232 0.18 -29.08 -0.03
C LEU A 232 1.69 -29.18 -0.26
N SER A 233 2.47 -28.13 0.05
CA SER A 233 3.93 -28.16 -0.08
C SER A 233 4.56 -29.18 0.89
N ASP A 234 4.09 -29.25 2.12
CA ASP A 234 4.54 -30.24 3.10
C ASP A 234 4.14 -31.68 2.69
N THR A 235 2.98 -31.85 2.07
CA THR A 235 2.56 -33.15 1.52
C THR A 235 3.43 -33.57 0.35
N TYR A 236 3.82 -32.65 -0.53
CA TYR A 236 4.79 -32.91 -1.61
C TYR A 236 6.19 -33.23 -1.07
N LEU A 237 6.66 -32.48 -0.05
CA LEU A 237 7.93 -32.78 0.63
C LEU A 237 7.88 -34.13 1.38
N ALA A 238 6.77 -34.42 2.07
CA ALA A 238 6.59 -35.67 2.80
C ALA A 238 6.52 -36.91 1.87
N THR A 239 6.03 -36.75 0.63
CA THR A 239 6.05 -37.80 -0.38
C THR A 239 7.44 -38.00 -1.00
N LEU A 240 8.30 -36.97 -0.95
CA LEU A 240 9.70 -37.06 -1.42
C LEU A 240 10.70 -37.45 -0.33
N LEU A 241 10.35 -37.34 0.96
CA LEU A 241 11.20 -37.67 2.11
C LEU A 241 10.49 -38.69 3.04
N PRO A 242 10.68 -40.00 2.86
CA PRO A 242 10.01 -41.04 3.66
C PRO A 242 10.47 -41.14 5.13
N LEU A 243 11.11 -40.12 5.71
CA LEU A 243 11.76 -40.19 7.02
C LEU A 243 11.40 -39.09 8.05
N GLN A 244 10.34 -38.32 7.88
CA GLN A 244 9.88 -37.40 8.95
C GLN A 244 8.38 -37.56 9.26
N HIS A 245 8.02 -38.70 9.85
CA HIS A 245 6.81 -38.84 10.66
C HIS A 245 7.04 -38.14 12.00
N ASN A 246 6.22 -37.18 12.29
CA ASN A 246 5.71 -36.67 13.56
C ASN A 246 5.78 -35.18 13.66
N VAL A 247 4.81 -34.48 13.11
CA VAL A 247 4.19 -33.26 13.65
C VAL A 247 3.18 -32.72 12.62
N ILE A 248 2.00 -33.30 12.57
CA ILE A 248 0.83 -32.65 11.96
C ILE A 248 -0.33 -32.87 12.94
N ASP A 249 -0.88 -31.77 13.45
CA ASP A 249 -2.06 -31.83 14.32
C ASP A 249 -3.30 -32.29 13.51
N PRO A 250 -3.92 -33.45 13.83
CA PRO A 250 -5.08 -33.98 13.10
C PRO A 250 -6.31 -33.06 13.14
N ALA A 251 -6.37 -32.12 14.09
CA ALA A 251 -7.48 -31.19 14.23
C ALA A 251 -7.54 -30.14 13.10
N CYS A 252 -6.40 -29.71 12.55
CA CYS A 252 -6.35 -28.78 11.43
C CYS A 252 -6.85 -29.43 10.13
N PHE A 253 -6.59 -30.72 9.95
CA PHE A 253 -6.97 -31.48 8.76
C PHE A 253 -8.48 -31.73 8.67
N SER A 254 -9.14 -31.99 9.82
CA SER A 254 -10.59 -32.24 9.85
C SER A 254 -11.41 -30.98 9.55
N HIS A 255 -10.96 -29.78 9.98
CA HIS A 255 -11.62 -28.52 9.66
C HIS A 255 -11.50 -28.16 8.18
N LEU A 256 -10.35 -28.41 7.55
CA LEU A 256 -10.12 -28.15 6.12
C LEU A 256 -10.95 -29.05 5.20
N LEU A 257 -11.16 -30.32 5.58
CA LEU A 257 -11.99 -31.26 4.82
C LEU A 257 -13.48 -30.90 4.89
N VAL A 258 -13.96 -30.44 6.03
CA VAL A 258 -15.37 -30.04 6.19
C VAL A 258 -15.67 -28.79 5.37
N ASP A 259 -14.79 -27.79 5.38
CA ASP A 259 -15.00 -26.56 4.61
C ASP A 259 -14.83 -26.77 3.08
N SER A 260 -13.98 -27.68 2.64
CA SER A 260 -13.86 -28.01 1.21
C SER A 260 -15.08 -28.77 0.66
N HIS A 261 -15.74 -29.58 1.49
CA HIS A 261 -17.01 -30.22 1.12
C HIS A 261 -18.16 -29.22 0.99
N ILE A 262 -18.23 -28.22 1.87
CA ILE A 262 -19.26 -27.17 1.83
C ILE A 262 -19.11 -26.30 0.56
N LEU A 263 -17.88 -26.02 0.14
CA LEU A 263 -17.60 -25.25 -1.10
C LEU A 263 -17.93 -26.03 -2.38
N ASN A 264 -17.76 -27.37 -2.39
CA ASN A 264 -18.13 -28.20 -3.53
C ASN A 264 -19.64 -28.37 -3.65
N ASP A 265 -20.37 -28.47 -2.54
CA ASP A 265 -21.85 -28.58 -2.55
C ASP A 265 -22.52 -27.29 -3.04
N HIS A 266 -21.93 -26.11 -2.79
CA HIS A 266 -22.42 -24.84 -3.37
C HIS A 266 -22.20 -24.74 -4.90
N LYS A 267 -21.10 -25.29 -5.42
CA LYS A 267 -20.85 -25.31 -6.89
C LYS A 267 -21.72 -26.31 -7.66
N THR A 268 -22.25 -27.32 -6.98
CA THR A 268 -23.17 -28.30 -7.59
C THR A 268 -24.63 -27.89 -7.49
N ALA A 269 -25.00 -26.95 -6.65
CA ALA A 269 -26.36 -26.41 -6.52
C ALA A 269 -26.69 -25.28 -7.50
N GLU A 270 -25.71 -24.74 -8.20
CA GLU A 270 -25.86 -23.65 -9.22
C GLU A 270 -25.75 -24.16 -10.67
N LYS A 271 -25.82 -25.44 -10.90
CA LYS A 271 -26.00 -26.04 -12.22
C LYS A 271 -27.36 -26.77 -12.25
#